data_499cd24734fdc3b16c8fd00366030018
#
_entry.id   499cd24734fdc3b16c8fd00366030018
#
_cell.length_a   1.000
_cell.length_b   1.000
_cell.length_c   1.000
_cell.angle_alpha   90.00
_cell.angle_beta   90.00
_cell.angle_gamma   90.00
#
_symmetry.space_group_name_H-M   'P 1'
#
loop_
_entity.id
_entity.type
_entity.pdbx_description
1 polymer ?
#
loop_
_entity_poly.entity_id
_entity_poly.type
_entity_poly.pdbx_seq_one_letter_code
_entity_poly.pdbx_strand_id
1 'polypeptide(L)'
;MTAARASRPAEGEFLPYYERYIALVPAGDVLSTLEAQMSDTQALLRGLPASTSTYRYAPDKWSVNEIIGHVIDAERIFAARALRFARNDATPLPGFEQDDYVRNSNANSYPLAELATELDTVRRSTLFLFKHLDEPAWLRRGIASNAEVSVRALAYIIAGHELHHREILHTRYL
;
A
#
# COMPACT_ATOMS: atom_id res chain seq x y z
N MET A 1 4.09 -19.98 9.53
CA MET A 1 4.45 -18.53 9.57
C MET A 1 5.96 -18.43 9.54
N THR A 2 6.56 -17.69 8.62
CA THR A 2 8.01 -17.52 8.54
C THR A 2 8.46 -16.40 9.51
N ALA A 3 9.71 -16.47 10.02
CA ALA A 3 10.23 -15.43 10.91
C ALA A 3 10.31 -14.06 10.21
N ALA A 4 10.60 -14.04 8.91
CA ALA A 4 10.69 -12.83 8.12
C ALA A 4 9.36 -12.05 8.06
N ARG A 5 8.20 -12.73 8.04
CA ARG A 5 6.87 -12.12 8.05
C ARG A 5 6.53 -11.42 9.36
N ALA A 6 7.03 -11.97 10.46
CA ALA A 6 6.71 -11.52 11.82
C ALA A 6 7.72 -10.50 12.35
N SER A 7 8.80 -10.25 11.63
CA SER A 7 9.84 -9.30 12.03
C SER A 7 9.84 -8.06 11.15
N ARG A 8 9.83 -6.89 11.80
CA ARG A 8 9.95 -5.61 11.11
C ARG A 8 11.23 -5.56 10.27
N PRO A 9 11.21 -4.97 9.06
CA PRO A 9 12.41 -4.75 8.26
C PRO A 9 13.48 -3.97 9.04
N ALA A 10 14.73 -4.34 8.87
CA ALA A 10 15.85 -3.65 9.50
C ALA A 10 16.27 -2.42 8.70
N GLU A 11 17.02 -1.54 9.34
CA GLU A 11 17.71 -0.43 8.68
C GLU A 11 18.54 -0.97 7.48
N GLY A 12 18.51 -0.25 6.36
CA GLY A 12 19.17 -0.68 5.12
C GLY A 12 18.36 -1.64 4.24
N GLU A 13 17.15 -2.06 4.68
CA GLU A 13 16.23 -2.82 3.82
C GLU A 13 15.27 -1.92 3.02
N PHE A 14 15.27 -0.63 3.25
CA PHE A 14 14.40 0.36 2.60
C PHE A 14 14.98 1.77 2.73
N LEU A 15 14.50 2.69 1.88
CA LEU A 15 14.83 4.11 2.02
C LEU A 15 14.30 4.68 3.34
N PRO A 16 15.03 5.54 4.06
CA PRO A 16 14.57 6.19 5.30
C PRO A 16 13.21 6.88 5.18
N TYR A 17 12.87 7.35 3.98
CA TYR A 17 11.55 7.92 3.67
C TYR A 17 10.38 7.00 4.05
N TYR A 18 10.54 5.68 3.94
CA TYR A 18 9.47 4.71 4.21
C TYR A 18 9.33 4.36 5.70
N GLU A 19 10.25 4.77 6.56
CA GLU A 19 10.15 4.54 8.01
C GLU A 19 8.82 5.04 8.58
N ARG A 20 8.35 6.18 8.13
CA ARG A 20 7.06 6.78 8.55
C ARG A 20 5.84 5.89 8.29
N TYR A 21 5.91 4.99 7.32
CA TYR A 21 4.87 4.00 7.04
C TYR A 21 5.10 2.72 7.84
N ILE A 22 6.30 2.19 7.79
CA ILE A 22 6.69 0.94 8.46
C ILE A 22 6.46 1.05 9.97
N ALA A 23 6.73 2.22 10.56
CA ALA A 23 6.51 2.48 11.98
C ALA A 23 5.03 2.35 12.41
N LEU A 24 4.08 2.57 11.51
CA LEU A 24 2.65 2.46 11.80
C LEU A 24 2.16 1.00 11.89
N VAL A 25 2.91 0.06 11.31
CA VAL A 25 2.49 -1.35 11.28
C VAL A 25 2.63 -1.95 12.68
N PRO A 26 1.58 -2.56 13.25
CA PRO A 26 1.66 -3.19 14.56
C PRO A 26 2.66 -4.35 14.56
N ALA A 27 3.16 -4.68 15.76
CA ALA A 27 4.00 -5.87 15.92
C ALA A 27 3.22 -7.15 15.58
N GLY A 28 3.91 -8.11 14.96
CA GLY A 28 3.32 -9.40 14.59
C GLY A 28 3.43 -9.72 13.09
N ASP A 29 2.57 -10.59 12.62
CA ASP A 29 2.55 -11.02 11.22
C ASP A 29 1.96 -9.93 10.32
N VAL A 30 2.77 -9.40 9.40
CA VAL A 30 2.33 -8.34 8.47
C VAL A 30 1.17 -8.79 7.58
N LEU A 31 1.05 -10.07 7.25
CA LEU A 31 -0.10 -10.55 6.47
C LEU A 31 -1.39 -10.52 7.27
N SER A 32 -1.34 -10.81 8.58
CA SER A 32 -2.52 -10.64 9.45
C SER A 32 -2.96 -9.16 9.52
N THR A 33 -1.99 -8.23 9.53
CA THR A 33 -2.29 -6.79 9.44
C THR A 33 -2.97 -6.46 8.11
N LEU A 34 -2.43 -6.91 6.98
CA LEU A 34 -3.01 -6.68 5.66
C LEU A 34 -4.41 -7.29 5.51
N GLU A 35 -4.67 -8.46 6.13
CA GLU A 35 -6.00 -9.08 6.16
C GLU A 35 -7.00 -8.28 7.00
N ALA A 36 -6.62 -7.82 8.18
CA ALA A 36 -7.47 -7.00 9.04
C ALA A 36 -7.84 -5.66 8.37
N GLN A 37 -6.90 -5.03 7.70
CA GLN A 37 -7.11 -3.77 6.96
C GLN A 37 -8.22 -3.87 5.92
N MET A 38 -8.43 -5.03 5.27
CA MET A 38 -9.52 -5.20 4.31
C MET A 38 -10.87 -4.89 4.95
N SER A 39 -11.15 -5.48 6.11
CA SER A 39 -12.41 -5.26 6.82
C SER A 39 -12.54 -3.84 7.35
N ASP A 40 -11.47 -3.32 7.93
CA ASP A 40 -11.44 -2.00 8.55
C ASP A 40 -11.63 -0.87 7.53
N THR A 41 -10.90 -0.93 6.41
CA THR A 41 -10.99 0.08 5.36
C THR A 41 -12.34 -0.01 4.64
N GLN A 42 -12.86 -1.21 4.41
CA GLN A 42 -14.22 -1.38 3.87
C GLN A 42 -15.28 -0.79 4.81
N ALA A 43 -15.15 -0.99 6.12
CA ALA A 43 -16.08 -0.42 7.11
C ALA A 43 -16.01 1.12 7.10
N LEU A 44 -14.80 1.67 7.06
CA LEU A 44 -14.59 3.12 6.95
C LEU A 44 -15.27 3.68 5.69
N LEU A 45 -14.97 3.14 4.52
CA LEU A 45 -15.46 3.67 3.25
C LEU A 45 -16.99 3.55 3.10
N ARG A 46 -17.60 2.47 3.62
CA ARG A 46 -19.07 2.32 3.65
C ARG A 46 -19.76 3.29 4.60
N GLY A 47 -19.07 3.75 5.63
CA GLY A 47 -19.57 4.73 6.58
C GLY A 47 -19.59 6.17 6.03
N LEU A 48 -18.88 6.42 4.92
CA LEU A 48 -18.80 7.75 4.32
C LEU A 48 -20.06 8.07 3.52
N PRO A 49 -20.64 9.28 3.68
CA PRO A 49 -21.68 9.76 2.78
C PRO A 49 -21.17 9.82 1.33
N ALA A 50 -22.01 9.50 0.35
CA ALA A 50 -21.63 9.54 -1.06
C ALA A 50 -21.13 10.93 -1.50
N SER A 51 -21.63 12.00 -0.90
CA SER A 51 -21.18 13.38 -1.13
C SER A 51 -19.73 13.64 -0.69
N THR A 52 -19.15 12.79 0.14
CA THR A 52 -17.76 12.94 0.62
C THR A 52 -16.76 12.46 -0.42
N SER A 53 -17.16 11.62 -1.38
CA SER A 53 -16.25 10.96 -2.33
C SER A 53 -15.34 11.92 -3.10
N THR A 54 -15.86 13.08 -3.53
CA THR A 54 -15.11 14.11 -4.25
C THR A 54 -14.71 15.30 -3.37
N TYR A 55 -14.98 15.23 -2.06
CA TYR A 55 -14.61 16.29 -1.12
C TYR A 55 -13.08 16.36 -0.97
N ARG A 56 -12.58 17.62 -0.87
CA ARG A 56 -11.19 17.99 -0.60
C ARG A 56 -11.18 18.94 0.59
N TYR A 57 -10.37 18.67 1.59
CA TYR A 57 -10.30 19.55 2.77
C TYR A 57 -9.55 20.88 2.49
N ALA A 58 -8.83 20.98 1.36
CA ALA A 58 -8.24 22.22 0.84
C ALA A 58 -8.09 22.12 -0.70
N PRO A 59 -8.00 23.25 -1.43
CA PRO A 59 -8.02 23.29 -2.90
C PRO A 59 -6.93 22.45 -3.59
N ASP A 60 -5.76 22.34 -2.96
CA ASP A 60 -4.57 21.63 -3.46
C ASP A 60 -4.47 20.20 -2.96
N LYS A 61 -5.48 19.69 -2.25
CA LYS A 61 -5.48 18.34 -1.67
C LYS A 61 -6.30 17.38 -2.52
N TRP A 62 -5.95 16.11 -2.42
CA TRP A 62 -6.67 15.03 -3.09
C TRP A 62 -8.07 14.87 -2.52
N SER A 63 -9.01 14.44 -3.33
CA SER A 63 -10.32 13.98 -2.86
C SER A 63 -10.23 12.60 -2.21
N VAL A 64 -11.30 12.17 -1.54
CA VAL A 64 -11.38 10.82 -0.99
C VAL A 64 -11.16 9.77 -2.08
N ASN A 65 -11.84 9.91 -3.23
CA ASN A 65 -11.66 9.00 -4.36
C ASN A 65 -10.21 8.97 -4.86
N GLU A 66 -9.56 10.13 -4.95
CA GLU A 66 -8.15 10.20 -5.38
C GLU A 66 -7.20 9.57 -4.36
N ILE A 67 -7.47 9.70 -3.07
CA ILE A 67 -6.69 9.00 -2.04
C ILE A 67 -6.83 7.49 -2.21
N ILE A 68 -8.06 6.98 -2.36
CA ILE A 68 -8.28 5.54 -2.52
C ILE A 68 -7.66 5.02 -3.82
N GLY A 69 -7.82 5.75 -4.94
CA GLY A 69 -7.15 5.43 -6.20
C GLY A 69 -5.63 5.37 -6.07
N HIS A 70 -5.03 6.34 -5.34
CA HIS A 70 -3.61 6.35 -5.07
C HIS A 70 -3.15 5.13 -4.22
N VAL A 71 -3.91 4.76 -3.20
CA VAL A 71 -3.60 3.57 -2.38
C VAL A 71 -3.63 2.31 -3.24
N ILE A 72 -4.62 2.17 -4.13
CA ILE A 72 -4.74 1.05 -5.08
C ILE A 72 -3.52 0.99 -6.02
N ASP A 73 -3.16 2.11 -6.65
CA ASP A 73 -2.04 2.17 -7.59
C ASP A 73 -0.70 1.89 -6.91
N ALA A 74 -0.48 2.49 -5.73
CA ALA A 74 0.72 2.24 -4.94
C ALA A 74 0.87 0.77 -4.56
N GLU A 75 -0.22 0.11 -4.13
CA GLU A 75 -0.20 -1.31 -3.80
C GLU A 75 0.13 -2.17 -5.02
N ARG A 76 -0.44 -1.88 -6.19
CA ARG A 76 -0.10 -2.57 -7.45
C ARG A 76 1.38 -2.45 -7.79
N ILE A 77 1.94 -1.24 -7.67
CA ILE A 77 3.36 -0.99 -7.95
C ILE A 77 4.25 -1.73 -6.96
N PHE A 78 3.98 -1.65 -5.67
CA PHE A 78 4.77 -2.31 -4.64
C PHE A 78 4.66 -3.84 -4.73
N ALA A 79 3.46 -4.38 -5.01
CA ALA A 79 3.26 -5.81 -5.22
C ALA A 79 4.00 -6.33 -6.46
N ALA A 80 3.99 -5.58 -7.57
CA ALA A 80 4.76 -5.93 -8.77
C ALA A 80 6.26 -5.93 -8.51
N ARG A 81 6.77 -4.96 -7.74
CA ARG A 81 8.18 -4.94 -7.30
C ARG A 81 8.50 -6.17 -6.44
N ALA A 82 7.65 -6.47 -5.45
CA ALA A 82 7.81 -7.64 -4.59
C ALA A 82 7.83 -8.95 -5.38
N LEU A 83 6.94 -9.11 -6.36
CA LEU A 83 6.92 -10.28 -7.24
C LEU A 83 8.25 -10.45 -7.97
N ARG A 84 8.76 -9.40 -8.61
CA ARG A 84 10.01 -9.44 -9.38
C ARG A 84 11.20 -9.81 -8.50
N PHE A 85 11.35 -9.14 -7.37
CA PHE A 85 12.45 -9.40 -6.44
C PHE A 85 12.34 -10.81 -5.81
N ALA A 86 11.12 -11.24 -5.46
CA ALA A 86 10.87 -12.60 -4.98
C ALA A 86 11.22 -13.68 -6.02
N ARG A 87 11.27 -13.35 -7.30
CA ARG A 87 11.70 -14.24 -8.40
C ARG A 87 13.15 -14.05 -8.83
N ASN A 88 13.97 -13.34 -8.03
CA ASN A 88 15.38 -12.99 -8.34
C ASN A 88 15.54 -12.15 -9.62
N ASP A 89 14.56 -11.37 -10.01
CA ASP A 89 14.72 -10.41 -11.10
C ASP A 89 15.56 -9.23 -10.58
N ALA A 90 16.78 -9.11 -11.06
CA ALA A 90 17.73 -8.08 -10.68
C ALA A 90 17.60 -6.79 -11.48
N THR A 91 16.64 -6.70 -12.42
CA THR A 91 16.43 -5.49 -13.23
C THR A 91 16.02 -4.31 -12.35
N PRO A 92 16.74 -3.19 -12.36
CA PRO A 92 16.34 -1.99 -11.64
C PRO A 92 14.97 -1.47 -12.12
N LEU A 93 14.11 -1.11 -11.18
CA LEU A 93 12.77 -0.61 -11.46
C LEU A 93 12.70 0.90 -11.26
N PRO A 94 11.99 1.63 -12.14
CA PRO A 94 11.84 3.07 -12.03
C PRO A 94 11.04 3.47 -10.81
N GLY A 95 11.16 4.75 -10.42
CA GLY A 95 10.22 5.44 -9.55
C GLY A 95 8.92 5.79 -10.28
N PHE A 96 8.01 6.38 -9.56
CA PHE A 96 6.79 6.99 -10.12
C PHE A 96 6.45 8.25 -9.32
N GLU A 97 5.84 9.23 -10.00
CA GLU A 97 5.41 10.48 -9.40
C GLU A 97 3.92 10.37 -9.04
N GLN A 98 3.65 10.27 -7.74
CA GLN A 98 2.30 10.03 -7.23
C GLN A 98 1.28 11.09 -7.66
N ASP A 99 1.69 12.38 -7.71
CA ASP A 99 0.78 13.46 -8.10
C ASP A 99 0.38 13.39 -9.58
N ASP A 100 1.30 12.92 -10.45
CA ASP A 100 0.99 12.67 -11.85
C ASP A 100 0.06 11.49 -12.02
N TYR A 101 0.26 10.41 -11.25
CA TYR A 101 -0.64 9.25 -11.25
C TYR A 101 -2.04 9.65 -10.81
N VAL A 102 -2.18 10.36 -9.69
CA VAL A 102 -3.47 10.83 -9.20
C VAL A 102 -4.16 11.73 -10.23
N ARG A 103 -3.44 12.69 -10.82
CA ARG A 103 -3.98 13.61 -11.84
C ARG A 103 -4.54 12.87 -13.05
N ASN A 104 -3.93 11.75 -13.43
CA ASN A 104 -4.30 10.95 -14.60
C ASN A 104 -5.16 9.72 -14.27
N SER A 105 -5.49 9.47 -13.01
CA SER A 105 -6.23 8.28 -12.56
C SER A 105 -7.71 8.28 -12.94
N ASN A 106 -8.30 9.48 -13.17
CA ASN A 106 -9.75 9.64 -13.36
C ASN A 106 -10.61 9.09 -12.18
N ALA A 107 -10.03 8.98 -10.98
CA ALA A 107 -10.67 8.35 -9.82
C ALA A 107 -12.02 8.99 -9.43
N ASN A 108 -12.16 10.31 -9.64
CA ASN A 108 -13.40 11.02 -9.33
C ASN A 108 -14.60 10.67 -10.25
N SER A 109 -14.38 9.92 -11.31
CA SER A 109 -15.44 9.45 -12.21
C SER A 109 -16.08 8.14 -11.75
N TYR A 110 -15.54 7.50 -10.70
CA TYR A 110 -16.03 6.23 -10.17
C TYR A 110 -16.77 6.42 -8.85
N PRO A 111 -17.83 5.63 -8.59
CA PRO A 111 -18.42 5.56 -7.26
C PRO A 111 -17.40 5.07 -6.23
N LEU A 112 -17.38 5.66 -5.03
CA LEU A 112 -16.48 5.23 -3.95
C LEU A 112 -16.61 3.73 -3.62
N ALA A 113 -17.82 3.18 -3.72
CA ALA A 113 -18.07 1.75 -3.51
C ALA A 113 -17.35 0.85 -4.54
N GLU A 114 -17.17 1.33 -5.77
CA GLU A 114 -16.42 0.61 -6.80
C GLU A 114 -14.93 0.62 -6.49
N LEU A 115 -14.37 1.78 -6.13
CA LEU A 115 -12.97 1.89 -5.70
C LEU A 115 -12.69 1.05 -4.44
N ALA A 116 -13.63 0.98 -3.50
CA ALA A 116 -13.53 0.11 -2.33
C ALA A 116 -13.47 -1.38 -2.72
N THR A 117 -14.28 -1.79 -3.70
CA THR A 117 -14.27 -3.16 -4.25
C THR A 117 -12.97 -3.47 -4.98
N GLU A 118 -12.44 -2.50 -5.73
CA GLU A 118 -11.17 -2.62 -6.43
C GLU A 118 -10.00 -2.77 -5.44
N LEU A 119 -9.95 -1.96 -4.38
CA LEU A 119 -8.95 -2.08 -3.32
C LEU A 119 -8.97 -3.47 -2.68
N ASP A 120 -10.15 -4.01 -2.35
CA ASP A 120 -10.30 -5.37 -1.80
C ASP A 120 -9.74 -6.43 -2.77
N THR A 121 -10.03 -6.28 -4.05
CA THR A 121 -9.56 -7.20 -5.09
C THR A 121 -8.05 -7.19 -5.24
N VAL A 122 -7.44 -6.00 -5.27
CA VAL A 122 -5.99 -5.83 -5.34
C VAL A 122 -5.34 -6.42 -4.09
N ARG A 123 -5.85 -6.12 -2.88
CA ARG A 123 -5.36 -6.66 -1.63
C ARG A 123 -5.41 -8.18 -1.58
N ARG A 124 -6.48 -8.81 -2.06
CA ARG A 124 -6.55 -10.29 -2.16
C ARG A 124 -5.45 -10.85 -3.04
N SER A 125 -5.20 -10.22 -4.19
CA SER A 125 -4.10 -10.61 -5.08
C SER A 125 -2.74 -10.46 -4.38
N THR A 126 -2.50 -9.33 -3.71
CA THR A 126 -1.30 -9.06 -2.93
C THR A 126 -1.07 -10.10 -1.83
N LEU A 127 -2.12 -10.46 -1.09
CA LEU A 127 -2.06 -11.49 -0.05
C LEU A 127 -1.68 -12.86 -0.61
N PHE A 128 -2.23 -13.27 -1.75
CA PHE A 128 -1.86 -14.53 -2.41
C PHE A 128 -0.39 -14.54 -2.83
N LEU A 129 0.11 -13.43 -3.38
CA LEU A 129 1.52 -13.30 -3.71
C LEU A 129 2.41 -13.59 -2.49
N PHE A 130 2.19 -12.87 -1.39
CA PHE A 130 3.04 -12.97 -0.21
C PHE A 130 2.86 -14.30 0.56
N LYS A 131 1.66 -14.88 0.59
CA LYS A 131 1.39 -16.17 1.25
C LYS A 131 2.18 -17.32 0.64
N HIS A 132 2.48 -17.25 -0.64
CA HIS A 132 3.17 -18.31 -1.37
C HIS A 132 4.71 -18.17 -1.37
N LEU A 133 5.26 -17.15 -0.68
CA LEU A 133 6.70 -16.96 -0.58
C LEU A 133 7.30 -17.82 0.54
N ASP A 134 8.43 -18.48 0.22
CA ASP A 134 9.29 -19.10 1.20
C ASP A 134 10.15 -18.08 1.97
N GLU A 135 10.77 -18.50 3.06
CA GLU A 135 11.61 -17.62 3.90
C GLU A 135 12.71 -16.89 3.12
N PRO A 136 13.50 -17.54 2.25
CA PRO A 136 14.50 -16.83 1.44
C PRO A 136 13.91 -15.75 0.54
N ALA A 137 12.72 -15.99 -0.05
CA ALA A 137 12.09 -15.01 -0.95
C ALA A 137 11.69 -13.71 -0.22
N TRP A 138 11.27 -13.81 1.05
CA TRP A 138 10.95 -12.63 1.87
C TRP A 138 12.14 -11.71 2.09
N LEU A 139 13.35 -12.25 2.12
CA LEU A 139 14.59 -11.53 2.40
C LEU A 139 15.31 -11.04 1.12
N ARG A 140 14.85 -11.47 -0.06
CA ARG A 140 15.40 -11.00 -1.34
C ARG A 140 15.24 -9.52 -1.50
N ARG A 141 16.19 -8.91 -2.19
CA ARG A 141 16.27 -7.47 -2.42
C ARG A 141 16.36 -7.16 -3.90
N GLY A 142 15.96 -5.96 -4.26
CA GLY A 142 16.14 -5.41 -5.59
C GLY A 142 16.22 -3.90 -5.55
N ILE A 143 16.48 -3.29 -6.69
CA ILE A 143 16.59 -1.84 -6.83
C ILE A 143 15.27 -1.30 -7.37
N ALA A 144 14.65 -0.37 -6.64
CA ALA A 144 13.49 0.39 -7.08
C ALA A 144 13.62 1.85 -6.65
N SER A 145 13.27 2.78 -7.54
CA SER A 145 13.43 4.22 -7.29
C SER A 145 14.87 4.59 -6.89
N ASN A 146 15.85 3.97 -7.56
CA ASN A 146 17.30 4.14 -7.32
C ASN A 146 17.80 3.72 -5.94
N ALA A 147 17.05 2.89 -5.21
CA ALA A 147 17.45 2.40 -3.91
C ALA A 147 17.12 0.92 -3.71
N GLU A 148 17.89 0.27 -2.83
CA GLU A 148 17.63 -1.11 -2.46
C GLU A 148 16.39 -1.20 -1.56
N VAL A 149 15.56 -2.22 -1.82
CA VAL A 149 14.40 -2.55 -0.98
C VAL A 149 14.20 -4.07 -0.94
N SER A 150 13.91 -4.60 0.24
CA SER A 150 13.59 -6.02 0.42
C SER A 150 12.12 -6.32 0.13
N VAL A 151 11.82 -7.58 -0.24
CA VAL A 151 10.44 -8.06 -0.39
C VAL A 151 9.67 -7.88 0.92
N ARG A 152 10.29 -8.17 2.06
CA ARG A 152 9.72 -7.94 3.39
C ARG A 152 9.37 -6.46 3.60
N ALA A 153 10.28 -5.56 3.29
CA ALA A 153 10.05 -4.13 3.42
C ALA A 153 8.87 -3.66 2.55
N LEU A 154 8.72 -4.19 1.33
CA LEU A 154 7.59 -3.87 0.46
C LEU A 154 6.24 -4.27 1.09
N ALA A 155 6.14 -5.43 1.74
CA ALA A 155 4.92 -5.84 2.44
C ALA A 155 4.57 -4.87 3.60
N TYR A 156 5.58 -4.46 4.39
CA TYR A 156 5.40 -3.48 5.46
C TYR A 156 5.09 -2.07 4.93
N ILE A 157 5.68 -1.67 3.80
CA ILE A 157 5.35 -0.40 3.13
C ILE A 157 3.90 -0.40 2.68
N ILE A 158 3.40 -1.46 2.05
CA ILE A 158 1.99 -1.58 1.63
C ILE A 158 1.07 -1.42 2.85
N ALA A 159 1.31 -2.17 3.92
CA ALA A 159 0.49 -2.12 5.12
C ALA A 159 0.50 -0.72 5.77
N GLY A 160 1.69 -0.15 5.95
CA GLY A 160 1.85 1.16 6.60
C GLY A 160 1.37 2.33 5.74
N HIS A 161 1.48 2.24 4.43
CA HIS A 161 0.98 3.25 3.49
C HIS A 161 -0.55 3.39 3.57
N GLU A 162 -1.28 2.28 3.62
CA GLU A 162 -2.73 2.31 3.82
C GLU A 162 -3.08 2.87 5.20
N LEU A 163 -2.40 2.45 6.28
CA LEU A 163 -2.63 3.01 7.62
C LEU A 163 -2.43 4.52 7.65
N HIS A 164 -1.40 5.03 6.98
CA HIS A 164 -1.15 6.46 6.85
C HIS A 164 -2.31 7.20 6.17
N HIS A 165 -2.80 6.67 5.07
CA HIS A 165 -3.91 7.30 4.35
C HIS A 165 -5.26 7.17 5.08
N ARG A 166 -5.48 6.09 5.82
CA ARG A 166 -6.64 5.95 6.72
C ARG A 166 -6.61 7.00 7.82
N GLU A 167 -5.46 7.26 8.42
CA GLU A 167 -5.30 8.32 9.43
C GLU A 167 -5.59 9.70 8.83
N ILE A 168 -5.12 9.97 7.63
CA ILE A 168 -5.45 11.23 6.91
C ILE A 168 -6.97 11.33 6.69
N LEU A 169 -7.64 10.27 6.24
CA LEU A 169 -9.09 10.26 6.06
C LEU A 169 -9.82 10.56 7.37
N HIS A 170 -9.41 9.92 8.47
CA HIS A 170 -10.03 10.16 9.78
C HIS A 170 -9.80 11.57 10.31
N THR A 171 -8.62 12.15 10.11
CA THR A 171 -8.27 13.42 10.77
C THR A 171 -8.60 14.65 9.92
N ARG A 172 -8.81 14.50 8.60
CA ARG A 172 -8.98 15.62 7.68
C ARG A 172 -10.29 15.60 6.90
N TYR A 173 -10.94 14.44 6.77
CA TYR A 173 -12.13 14.28 5.93
C TYR A 173 -13.38 13.86 6.72
N LEU A 174 -13.21 13.40 7.97
CA LEU A 174 -14.25 13.05 8.92
C LEU A 174 -14.23 13.98 10.13
#